data_88d544dadf06dc1dbbf7c1e3334a2da1
#
_entry.id   88d544dadf06dc1dbbf7c1e3334a2da1
#
_cell.length_a   1.000
_cell.length_b   1.000
_cell.length_c   1.000
_cell.angle_alpha   90.00
_cell.angle_beta   90.00
_cell.angle_gamma   90.00
#
_symmetry.space_group_name_H-M   'P 1'
#
loop_
_entity.id
_entity.type
_entity.pdbx_description
1 polymer ?
#
loop_
_entity_poly.entity_id
_entity_poly.type
_entity_poly.pdbx_seq_one_letter_code
_entity_poly.pdbx_strand_id
1 'polypeptide(L)'
;MNSQPDQQQPQCFHCGLPIPARVNFPVRLNDHSAATCCAGCQAVAQTIIDNGLGEYYQHRQNTAGKVDPLPDEVLQQLKLYDNDEIQHSFVLNESTETREAALILEGITCSACVWLNERHLSGIKGVLSADINYTSHRARVRWDNTQIKLSQILEAIASIGYRAHPFDAARQEALAQQER
;
A
#
# COMPACT_ATOMS: atom_id res chain seq x y z
N MET A 1 6.67 -46.56 -17.87
CA MET A 1 6.86 -45.52 -16.84
C MET A 1 6.89 -44.20 -17.58
N ASN A 2 5.72 -43.55 -17.70
CA ASN A 2 5.59 -42.24 -18.34
C ASN A 2 5.75 -41.18 -17.24
N SER A 3 6.93 -40.61 -17.17
CA SER A 3 7.13 -39.36 -16.41
C SER A 3 6.52 -38.27 -17.25
N GLN A 4 5.32 -37.83 -16.86
CA GLN A 4 4.73 -36.58 -17.37
C GLN A 4 5.61 -35.42 -16.87
N PRO A 5 5.99 -34.45 -17.73
CA PRO A 5 6.70 -33.29 -17.27
C PRO A 5 5.77 -32.53 -16.30
N ASP A 6 6.32 -32.23 -15.16
CA ASP A 6 5.70 -31.40 -14.12
C ASP A 6 5.23 -30.09 -14.78
N GLN A 7 3.93 -29.99 -15.06
CA GLN A 7 3.33 -28.76 -15.58
C GLN A 7 3.30 -27.78 -14.41
N GLN A 8 4.40 -27.04 -14.24
CA GLN A 8 4.46 -25.95 -13.29
C GLN A 8 3.28 -25.02 -13.55
N GLN A 9 2.36 -24.97 -12.60
CA GLN A 9 1.22 -24.07 -12.68
C GLN A 9 1.73 -22.63 -12.87
N PRO A 10 1.11 -21.83 -13.75
CA PRO A 10 1.51 -20.46 -13.93
C PRO A 10 1.40 -19.69 -12.61
N GLN A 11 2.40 -18.87 -12.33
CA GLN A 11 2.46 -18.09 -11.11
C GLN A 11 1.91 -16.68 -11.34
N CYS A 12 1.26 -16.15 -10.32
CA CYS A 12 0.72 -14.80 -10.33
C CYS A 12 1.84 -13.75 -10.46
N PHE A 13 1.72 -12.89 -11.45
CA PHE A 13 2.67 -11.80 -11.69
C PHE A 13 2.87 -10.89 -10.46
N HIS A 14 1.82 -10.68 -9.66
CA HIS A 14 1.89 -9.82 -8.47
C HIS A 14 2.37 -10.58 -7.23
N CYS A 15 1.64 -11.59 -6.77
CA CYS A 15 1.90 -12.25 -5.48
C CYS A 15 2.74 -13.54 -5.57
N GLY A 16 3.01 -14.05 -6.78
CA GLY A 16 3.79 -15.27 -6.97
C GLY A 16 3.08 -16.59 -6.63
N LEU A 17 1.85 -16.55 -6.15
CA LEU A 17 1.08 -17.76 -5.87
C LEU A 17 0.62 -18.44 -7.16
N PRO A 18 0.42 -19.78 -7.15
CA PRO A 18 -0.11 -20.50 -8.30
C PRO A 18 -1.47 -19.94 -8.74
N ILE A 19 -1.66 -19.81 -10.05
CA ILE A 19 -2.93 -19.35 -10.62
C ILE A 19 -3.87 -20.55 -10.75
N PRO A 20 -5.09 -20.50 -10.15
CA PRO A 20 -6.06 -21.58 -10.29
C PRO A 20 -6.44 -21.81 -11.76
N ALA A 21 -6.74 -23.07 -12.11
CA ALA A 21 -7.20 -23.42 -13.44
C ALA A 21 -8.48 -22.61 -13.82
N ARG A 22 -8.54 -22.15 -15.07
CA ARG A 22 -9.65 -21.34 -15.63
C ARG A 22 -9.79 -19.92 -15.06
N VAL A 23 -8.81 -19.45 -14.27
CA VAL A 23 -8.74 -18.06 -13.82
C VAL A 23 -8.01 -17.24 -14.86
N ASN A 24 -8.56 -16.09 -15.24
CA ASN A 24 -7.96 -15.18 -16.22
C ASN A 24 -8.15 -13.72 -15.77
N PHE A 25 -7.14 -13.20 -15.07
CA PHE A 25 -7.06 -11.81 -14.68
C PHE A 25 -5.76 -11.20 -15.25
N PRO A 26 -5.74 -10.80 -16.53
CA PRO A 26 -4.54 -10.28 -17.17
C PRO A 26 -4.26 -8.85 -16.74
N VAL A 27 -2.98 -8.54 -16.53
CA VAL A 27 -2.44 -7.19 -16.37
C VAL A 27 -1.81 -6.78 -17.69
N ARG A 28 -2.14 -5.59 -18.18
CA ARG A 28 -1.55 -5.04 -19.40
C ARG A 28 -0.21 -4.38 -19.09
N LEU A 29 0.83 -4.90 -19.70
CA LEU A 29 2.15 -4.31 -19.80
C LEU A 29 2.29 -3.63 -21.17
N ASN A 30 3.31 -2.82 -21.37
CA ASN A 30 3.44 -2.05 -22.62
C ASN A 30 3.38 -2.92 -23.88
N ASP A 31 4.07 -4.08 -23.88
CA ASP A 31 4.22 -4.93 -25.06
C ASP A 31 3.52 -6.28 -24.96
N HIS A 32 3.06 -6.65 -23.75
CA HIS A 32 2.44 -7.94 -23.50
C HIS A 32 1.51 -7.89 -22.28
N SER A 33 0.90 -9.01 -21.94
CA SER A 33 0.12 -9.16 -20.71
C SER A 33 0.72 -10.21 -19.79
N ALA A 34 0.55 -10.01 -18.49
CA ALA A 34 0.93 -10.96 -17.47
C ALA A 34 -0.32 -11.45 -16.72
N ALA A 35 -0.32 -12.71 -16.29
CA ALA A 35 -1.45 -13.29 -15.60
C ALA A 35 -1.38 -13.08 -14.08
N THR A 36 -2.54 -12.88 -13.46
CA THR A 36 -2.68 -12.80 -12.00
C THR A 36 -3.73 -13.78 -11.49
N CYS A 37 -3.66 -14.10 -10.18
CA CYS A 37 -4.48 -15.14 -9.57
C CYS A 37 -5.90 -14.70 -9.18
N CYS A 38 -6.14 -13.39 -9.09
CA CYS A 38 -7.43 -12.84 -8.67
C CYS A 38 -7.57 -11.38 -9.10
N ALA A 39 -8.80 -10.87 -9.02
CA ALA A 39 -9.11 -9.48 -9.36
C ALA A 39 -8.36 -8.46 -8.49
N GLY A 40 -8.10 -8.76 -7.21
CA GLY A 40 -7.33 -7.90 -6.32
C GLY A 40 -5.87 -7.74 -6.80
N CYS A 41 -5.19 -8.85 -7.12
CA CYS A 41 -3.83 -8.81 -7.66
C CYS A 41 -3.78 -8.10 -9.02
N GLN A 42 -4.81 -8.30 -9.87
CA GLN A 42 -4.92 -7.58 -11.15
C GLN A 42 -5.04 -6.07 -10.93
N ALA A 43 -5.97 -5.63 -10.08
CA ALA A 43 -6.22 -4.21 -9.84
C ALA A 43 -4.99 -3.50 -9.30
N VAL A 44 -4.31 -4.08 -8.30
CA VAL A 44 -3.10 -3.51 -7.72
C VAL A 44 -1.96 -3.46 -8.73
N ALA A 45 -1.71 -4.55 -9.44
CA ALA A 45 -0.65 -4.59 -10.44
C ALA A 45 -0.90 -3.60 -11.57
N GLN A 46 -2.14 -3.50 -12.04
CA GLN A 46 -2.50 -2.54 -13.08
C GLN A 46 -2.33 -1.09 -12.59
N THR A 47 -2.73 -0.80 -11.35
CA THR A 47 -2.52 0.53 -10.75
C THR A 47 -1.04 0.91 -10.70
N ILE A 48 -0.17 -0.01 -10.28
CA ILE A 48 1.28 0.22 -10.24
C ILE A 48 1.83 0.51 -11.65
N ILE A 49 1.42 -0.27 -12.64
CA ILE A 49 1.86 -0.10 -14.03
C ILE A 49 1.35 1.21 -14.63
N ASP A 50 0.05 1.52 -14.46
CA ASP A 50 -0.58 2.71 -15.03
C ASP A 50 -0.03 4.01 -14.42
N ASN A 51 0.48 3.97 -13.19
CA ASN A 51 1.17 5.09 -12.56
C ASN A 51 2.67 5.18 -12.94
N GLY A 52 3.15 4.38 -13.88
CA GLY A 52 4.55 4.40 -14.31
C GLY A 52 5.53 3.79 -13.31
N LEU A 53 5.05 3.01 -12.35
CA LEU A 53 5.84 2.43 -11.26
C LEU A 53 6.22 0.96 -11.51
N GLY A 54 6.15 0.51 -12.75
CA GLY A 54 6.42 -0.88 -13.16
C GLY A 54 7.82 -1.40 -12.83
N GLU A 55 8.79 -0.49 -12.68
CA GLU A 55 10.15 -0.83 -12.22
C GLU A 55 10.15 -1.57 -10.87
N TYR A 56 9.14 -1.37 -10.04
CA TYR A 56 8.94 -2.13 -8.80
C TYR A 56 9.07 -3.64 -9.02
N TYR A 57 8.45 -4.17 -10.08
CA TYR A 57 8.48 -5.60 -10.38
C TYR A 57 9.85 -6.13 -10.81
N GLN A 58 10.74 -5.24 -11.28
CA GLN A 58 12.11 -5.59 -11.66
C GLN A 58 13.06 -5.59 -10.47
N HIS A 59 12.80 -4.74 -9.47
CA HIS A 59 13.72 -4.50 -8.34
C HIS A 59 13.26 -5.13 -7.02
N ARG A 60 12.03 -5.64 -6.94
CA ARG A 60 11.57 -6.32 -5.71
C ARG A 60 12.36 -7.59 -5.45
N GLN A 61 12.70 -7.81 -4.19
CA GLN A 61 13.42 -9.01 -3.75
C GLN A 61 12.47 -10.18 -3.43
N ASN A 62 11.25 -9.85 -3.00
CA ASN A 62 10.22 -10.81 -2.63
C ASN A 62 8.93 -10.52 -3.41
N THR A 63 8.10 -11.53 -3.58
CA THR A 63 6.75 -11.33 -4.10
C THR A 63 5.90 -10.58 -3.10
N ALA A 64 4.99 -9.76 -3.59
CA ALA A 64 3.99 -9.14 -2.75
C ALA A 64 3.04 -10.20 -2.16
N GLY A 65 2.42 -9.91 -1.03
CA GLY A 65 1.35 -10.74 -0.50
C GLY A 65 0.13 -10.76 -1.43
N LYS A 66 -0.72 -11.78 -1.28
CA LYS A 66 -2.01 -11.78 -1.96
C LYS A 66 -2.82 -10.56 -1.52
N VAL A 67 -3.40 -9.87 -2.50
CA VAL A 67 -4.22 -8.70 -2.22
C VAL A 67 -5.66 -9.12 -2.03
N ASP A 68 -6.19 -8.84 -0.85
CA ASP A 68 -7.63 -8.88 -0.60
C ASP A 68 -8.19 -7.46 -0.76
N PRO A 69 -9.22 -7.25 -1.60
CA PRO A 69 -9.86 -5.96 -1.74
C PRO A 69 -10.34 -5.45 -0.38
N LEU A 70 -10.17 -4.15 -0.13
CA LEU A 70 -10.74 -3.55 1.08
C LEU A 70 -12.27 -3.56 0.97
N PRO A 71 -12.98 -4.11 1.97
CA PRO A 71 -14.44 -4.00 2.04
C PRO A 71 -14.89 -2.53 2.10
N ASP A 72 -16.08 -2.24 1.57
CA ASP A 72 -16.63 -0.87 1.58
C ASP A 72 -16.74 -0.31 3.00
N GLU A 73 -17.01 -1.16 4.00
CA GLU A 73 -17.06 -0.74 5.40
C GLU A 73 -15.70 -0.21 5.89
N VAL A 74 -14.60 -0.84 5.45
CA VAL A 74 -13.25 -0.38 5.80
C VAL A 74 -12.94 0.96 5.14
N LEU A 75 -13.31 1.14 3.87
CA LEU A 75 -13.16 2.42 3.18
C LEU A 75 -13.96 3.54 3.86
N GLN A 76 -15.15 3.25 4.36
CA GLN A 76 -15.92 4.21 5.16
C GLN A 76 -15.26 4.53 6.51
N GLN A 77 -14.66 3.53 7.16
CA GLN A 77 -13.92 3.75 8.40
C GLN A 77 -12.70 4.64 8.20
N LEU A 78 -12.02 4.56 7.04
CA LEU A 78 -10.90 5.45 6.74
C LEU A 78 -11.31 6.93 6.77
N LYS A 79 -12.55 7.26 6.40
CA LYS A 79 -13.07 8.64 6.45
C LYS A 79 -13.18 9.21 7.85
N LEU A 80 -13.25 8.37 8.88
CA LEU A 80 -13.22 8.82 10.28
C LEU A 80 -11.90 9.52 10.62
N TYR A 81 -10.80 9.14 9.95
CA TYR A 81 -9.50 9.79 10.13
C TYR A 81 -9.43 11.21 9.58
N ASP A 82 -10.44 11.66 8.84
CA ASP A 82 -10.54 13.07 8.40
C ASP A 82 -11.12 13.99 9.47
N ASN A 83 -11.66 13.44 10.55
CA ASN A 83 -12.20 14.19 11.67
C ASN A 83 -11.06 14.82 12.49
N ASP A 84 -11.14 16.13 12.72
CA ASP A 84 -10.12 16.90 13.45
C ASP A 84 -9.91 16.40 14.88
N GLU A 85 -10.96 15.99 15.57
CA GLU A 85 -10.87 15.46 16.94
C GLU A 85 -10.07 14.14 16.99
N ILE A 86 -10.27 13.26 15.98
CA ILE A 86 -9.55 12.00 15.87
C ILE A 86 -8.09 12.26 15.51
N GLN A 87 -7.82 13.25 14.65
CA GLN A 87 -6.46 13.60 14.22
C GLN A 87 -5.59 14.17 15.34
N HIS A 88 -6.18 14.76 16.38
CA HIS A 88 -5.45 15.42 17.47
C HIS A 88 -4.37 14.53 18.12
N SER A 89 -4.54 13.22 18.13
CA SER A 89 -3.61 12.29 18.79
C SER A 89 -2.40 11.92 17.93
N PHE A 90 -2.46 12.07 16.61
CA PHE A 90 -1.41 11.57 15.71
C PHE A 90 -1.06 12.50 14.53
N VAL A 91 -1.75 13.63 14.38
CA VAL A 91 -1.48 14.63 13.34
C VAL A 91 -0.86 15.87 13.95
N LEU A 92 0.24 16.31 13.37
CA LEU A 92 0.84 17.61 13.67
C LEU A 92 0.30 18.63 12.66
N ASN A 93 -0.23 19.72 13.19
CA ASN A 93 -0.66 20.86 12.39
C ASN A 93 0.53 21.83 12.27
N GLU A 94 1.23 21.82 11.15
CA GLU A 94 2.34 22.75 10.89
C GLU A 94 1.85 24.16 10.56
N SER A 95 0.65 24.22 9.93
CA SER A 95 -0.04 25.47 9.61
C SER A 95 -1.55 25.20 9.53
N THR A 96 -2.34 26.22 9.17
CA THR A 96 -3.78 26.08 8.96
C THR A 96 -4.12 25.05 7.85
N GLU A 97 -3.25 24.92 6.88
CA GLU A 97 -3.47 24.10 5.66
C GLU A 97 -2.58 22.86 5.63
N THR A 98 -1.37 22.92 6.17
CA THR A 98 -0.39 21.83 6.13
C THR A 98 -0.47 20.96 7.37
N ARG A 99 -0.60 19.65 7.15
CA ARG A 99 -0.61 18.62 8.19
C ARG A 99 0.48 17.59 7.96
N GLU A 100 0.93 16.99 9.04
CA GLU A 100 1.87 15.87 9.03
C GLU A 100 1.34 14.76 9.94
N ALA A 101 1.41 13.51 9.47
CA ALA A 101 1.11 12.34 10.29
C ALA A 101 2.22 11.30 10.21
N ALA A 102 2.40 10.59 11.32
CA ALA A 102 3.14 9.34 11.33
C ALA A 102 2.16 8.17 11.12
N LEU A 103 2.48 7.31 10.16
CA LEU A 103 1.71 6.13 9.82
C LEU A 103 2.57 4.87 10.02
N ILE A 104 1.94 3.75 10.33
CA ILE A 104 2.54 2.42 10.23
C ILE A 104 2.10 1.81 8.90
N LEU A 105 3.06 1.33 8.10
CA LEU A 105 2.79 0.59 6.87
C LEU A 105 2.96 -0.90 7.08
N GLU A 106 1.93 -1.66 6.70
CA GLU A 106 1.97 -3.10 6.65
C GLU A 106 2.32 -3.58 5.24
N GLY A 107 3.12 -4.63 5.14
CA GLY A 107 3.50 -5.25 3.87
C GLY A 107 4.86 -4.79 3.32
N ILE A 108 5.60 -3.95 4.01
CA ILE A 108 6.96 -3.55 3.63
C ILE A 108 7.92 -4.71 3.90
N THR A 109 8.45 -5.31 2.84
CA THR A 109 9.35 -6.47 2.92
C THR A 109 10.73 -6.22 2.29
N CYS A 110 10.88 -5.16 1.51
CA CYS A 110 12.15 -4.82 0.86
C CYS A 110 12.21 -3.32 0.52
N SER A 111 13.37 -2.86 0.13
CA SER A 111 13.58 -1.45 -0.27
C SER A 111 12.74 -1.02 -1.48
N ALA A 112 12.43 -1.95 -2.38
CA ALA A 112 11.53 -1.67 -3.50
C ALA A 112 10.11 -1.31 -3.04
N CYS A 113 9.65 -1.90 -1.93
CA CYS A 113 8.37 -1.53 -1.31
C CYS A 113 8.37 -0.10 -0.79
N VAL A 114 9.47 0.32 -0.15
CA VAL A 114 9.67 1.71 0.31
C VAL A 114 9.62 2.66 -0.88
N TRP A 115 10.45 2.40 -1.90
CA TRP A 115 10.50 3.20 -3.11
C TRP A 115 9.13 3.34 -3.79
N LEU A 116 8.40 2.22 -3.92
CA LEU A 116 7.08 2.21 -4.54
C LEU A 116 6.09 3.12 -3.81
N ASN A 117 6.01 3.00 -2.48
CA ASN A 117 5.10 3.81 -1.68
C ASN A 117 5.48 5.29 -1.70
N GLU A 118 6.77 5.63 -1.54
CA GLU A 118 7.24 7.02 -1.59
C GLU A 118 6.98 7.66 -2.95
N ARG A 119 7.27 6.96 -4.03
CA ARG A 119 7.02 7.47 -5.40
C ARG A 119 5.53 7.62 -5.68
N HIS A 120 4.72 6.65 -5.28
CA HIS A 120 3.27 6.72 -5.48
C HIS A 120 2.67 7.92 -4.73
N LEU A 121 2.99 8.07 -3.45
CA LEU A 121 2.48 9.16 -2.63
C LEU A 121 2.98 10.53 -3.10
N SER A 122 4.25 10.65 -3.46
CA SER A 122 4.82 11.91 -3.97
C SER A 122 4.23 12.36 -5.32
N GLY A 123 3.63 11.44 -6.07
CA GLY A 123 2.92 11.72 -7.32
C GLY A 123 1.50 12.23 -7.14
N ILE A 124 0.96 12.20 -5.91
CA ILE A 124 -0.42 12.60 -5.63
C ILE A 124 -0.49 14.09 -5.35
N LYS A 125 -1.39 14.78 -6.06
CA LYS A 125 -1.62 16.20 -5.84
C LYS A 125 -2.09 16.46 -4.41
N GLY A 126 -1.42 17.37 -3.73
CA GLY A 126 -1.70 17.72 -2.34
C GLY A 126 -0.79 17.01 -1.32
N VAL A 127 -0.10 15.95 -1.70
CA VAL A 127 0.97 15.35 -0.88
C VAL A 127 2.24 16.16 -1.08
N LEU A 128 2.81 16.68 0.00
CA LEU A 128 4.02 17.52 0.01
C LEU A 128 5.29 16.71 0.18
N SER A 129 5.27 15.69 1.02
CA SER A 129 6.36 14.73 1.20
C SER A 129 5.86 13.41 1.78
N ALA A 130 6.59 12.35 1.48
CA ALA A 130 6.39 11.03 2.06
C ALA A 130 7.75 10.36 2.25
N ASP A 131 8.10 10.09 3.49
CA ASP A 131 9.38 9.49 3.88
C ASP A 131 9.10 8.22 4.68
N ILE A 132 9.63 7.09 4.24
CA ILE A 132 9.37 5.79 4.85
C ILE A 132 10.65 5.20 5.42
N ASN A 133 10.63 4.89 6.71
CA ASN A 133 11.70 4.17 7.36
C ASN A 133 11.50 2.65 7.22
N TYR A 134 12.40 2.00 6.49
CA TYR A 134 12.34 0.56 6.21
C TYR A 134 12.38 -0.29 7.50
N THR A 135 13.21 0.09 8.47
CA THR A 135 13.41 -0.71 9.69
C THR A 135 12.20 -0.66 10.63
N SER A 136 11.60 0.50 10.78
CA SER A 136 10.44 0.69 11.68
C SER A 136 9.09 0.58 10.98
N HIS A 137 9.07 0.48 9.65
CA HIS A 137 7.87 0.54 8.80
C HIS A 137 7.02 1.79 9.04
N ARG A 138 7.62 2.85 9.56
CA ARG A 138 6.94 4.14 9.79
C ARG A 138 7.08 5.03 8.58
N ALA A 139 5.97 5.61 8.17
CA ALA A 139 5.92 6.65 7.16
C ALA A 139 5.62 7.99 7.83
N ARG A 140 6.32 9.03 7.43
CA ARG A 140 5.98 10.41 7.75
C ARG A 140 5.43 11.03 6.48
N VAL A 141 4.18 11.44 6.50
CA VAL A 141 3.50 12.02 5.34
C VAL A 141 3.04 13.42 5.68
N ARG A 142 3.40 14.38 4.83
CA ARG A 142 2.96 15.79 4.89
C ARG A 142 2.04 16.08 3.72
N TRP A 143 0.96 16.78 3.96
CA TRP A 143 0.00 17.12 2.91
C TRP A 143 -0.68 18.46 3.14
N ASP A 144 -1.19 19.02 2.05
CA ASP A 144 -2.07 20.18 2.06
C ASP A 144 -3.52 19.69 2.25
N ASN A 145 -4.08 19.94 3.43
CA ASN A 145 -5.40 19.47 3.82
C ASN A 145 -6.55 20.15 3.06
N THR A 146 -6.25 21.18 2.28
CA THR A 146 -7.22 21.81 1.36
C THR A 146 -7.35 21.06 0.05
N GLN A 147 -6.32 20.32 -0.34
CA GLN A 147 -6.25 19.59 -1.61
C GLN A 147 -6.51 18.09 -1.46
N ILE A 148 -6.07 17.47 -0.36
CA ILE A 148 -6.23 16.04 -0.10
C ILE A 148 -6.50 15.78 1.38
N LYS A 149 -7.28 14.77 1.67
CA LYS A 149 -7.59 14.32 3.03
C LYS A 149 -6.78 13.08 3.40
N LEU A 150 -6.61 12.85 4.71
CA LEU A 150 -5.86 11.68 5.19
C LEU A 150 -6.47 10.37 4.72
N SER A 151 -7.80 10.24 4.69
CA SER A 151 -8.48 9.06 4.16
C SER A 151 -8.06 8.73 2.73
N GLN A 152 -7.94 9.74 1.88
CA GLN A 152 -7.53 9.59 0.48
C GLN A 152 -6.06 9.13 0.36
N ILE A 153 -5.20 9.57 1.27
CA ILE A 153 -3.80 9.10 1.36
C ILE A 153 -3.77 7.61 1.75
N LEU A 154 -4.57 7.22 2.74
CA LEU A 154 -4.68 5.82 3.16
C LEU A 154 -5.26 4.91 2.06
N GLU A 155 -6.26 5.40 1.33
CA GLU A 155 -6.83 4.71 0.15
C GLU A 155 -5.79 4.57 -0.97
N ALA A 156 -4.98 5.60 -1.22
CA ALA A 156 -3.92 5.55 -2.22
C ALA A 156 -2.86 4.49 -1.88
N ILE A 157 -2.47 4.36 -0.60
CA ILE A 157 -1.57 3.30 -0.13
C ILE A 157 -2.20 1.92 -0.36
N ALA A 158 -3.50 1.79 -0.06
CA ALA A 158 -4.23 0.54 -0.27
C ALA A 158 -4.33 0.16 -1.75
N SER A 159 -4.43 1.14 -2.65
CA SER A 159 -4.54 0.92 -4.10
C SER A 159 -3.31 0.25 -4.73
N ILE A 160 -2.16 0.34 -4.08
CA ILE A 160 -0.91 -0.34 -4.50
C ILE A 160 -0.58 -1.57 -3.64
N GLY A 161 -1.54 -2.05 -2.84
CA GLY A 161 -1.47 -3.33 -2.13
C GLY A 161 -0.91 -3.29 -0.72
N TYR A 162 -0.74 -2.11 -0.15
CA TYR A 162 -0.28 -1.92 1.23
C TYR A 162 -1.42 -1.46 2.12
N ARG A 163 -1.23 -1.56 3.42
CA ARG A 163 -2.14 -0.98 4.41
C ARG A 163 -1.38 -0.02 5.30
N ALA A 164 -2.02 1.07 5.66
CA ALA A 164 -1.47 2.04 6.59
C ALA A 164 -2.52 2.41 7.64
N HIS A 165 -2.03 2.64 8.84
CA HIS A 165 -2.84 3.18 9.92
C HIS A 165 -2.03 4.21 10.71
N PRO A 166 -2.69 5.18 11.33
CA PRO A 166 -2.02 6.20 12.12
C PRO A 166 -1.22 5.60 13.27
N PHE A 167 -0.05 6.18 13.51
CA PHE A 167 0.80 5.86 14.65
C PHE A 167 0.57 6.88 15.76
N ASP A 168 -0.02 6.44 16.85
CA ASP A 168 -0.21 7.24 18.06
C ASP A 168 0.87 6.86 19.08
N ALA A 169 1.88 7.71 19.22
CA ALA A 169 2.99 7.49 20.13
C ALA A 169 2.53 7.47 21.60
N ALA A 170 1.59 8.32 21.98
CA ALA A 170 1.08 8.41 23.35
C ALA A 170 0.31 7.15 23.75
N ARG A 171 -0.49 6.61 22.83
CA ARG A 171 -1.21 5.35 23.05
C ARG A 171 -0.27 4.15 23.18
N GLN A 172 0.78 4.11 22.38
CA GLN A 172 1.80 3.05 22.47
C GLN A 172 2.54 3.09 23.82
N GLU A 173 2.89 4.29 24.28
CA GLU A 173 3.57 4.47 25.55
C GLU A 173 2.66 4.10 26.75
N ALA A 174 1.38 4.44 26.69
CA ALA A 174 0.39 4.05 27.69
C ALA A 174 0.21 2.53 27.75
N LEU A 175 0.16 1.83 26.62
CA LEU A 175 0.09 0.36 26.57
C LEU A 175 1.35 -0.28 27.14
N ALA A 176 2.53 0.21 26.80
CA ALA A 176 3.80 -0.29 27.32
C ALA A 176 3.96 -0.09 28.84
N GLN A 177 3.29 0.91 29.42
CA GLN A 177 3.27 1.14 30.89
C GLN A 177 2.30 0.20 31.61
N GLN A 178 1.24 -0.27 30.96
CA GLN A 178 0.28 -1.22 31.54
C GLN A 178 0.80 -2.66 31.58
N GLU A 179 1.79 -3.00 30.76
CA GLU A 179 2.42 -4.33 30.71
C GLU A 179 3.63 -4.49 31.67
N ARG A 180 3.97 -3.46 32.44
CA ARG A 180 5.02 -3.48 33.48
C ARG A 180 4.44 -3.62 34.87
#